data_bb2f834ddd6b209df57758199c96a653
#
_entry.id   bb2f834ddd6b209df57758199c96a653
#
_cell.length_a   1.000
_cell.length_b   1.000
_cell.length_c   1.000
_cell.angle_alpha   90.00
_cell.angle_beta   90.00
_cell.angle_gamma   90.00
#
_symmetry.space_group_name_H-M   'P 1'
#
loop_
_entity.id
_entity.type
_entity.pdbx_description
1 polymer ?
#
loop_
_entity_poly.entity_id
_entity_poly.type
_entity_poly.pdbx_seq_one_letter_code
_entity_poly.pdbx_strand_id
1 'polypeptide(L)'
;MPILTIPTQFGPVTLWEDDSAIVRLDWDGDGTDDTPLLVEAARQVQAYAAGTLTEFDLPLRIKGSDFQRDVCAQMSAIPFGETVTYGDIAKALNQSAQAVGSACGGNPIPVIIPCHRV
;
A
#
# COMPACT_ATOMS: atom_id res chain seq x y z
N MET A 1 -2.64 -18.94 -0.98
CA MET A 1 -2.33 -17.59 -0.49
C MET A 1 -3.52 -17.09 0.33
N PRO A 2 -3.33 -16.75 1.62
CA PRO A 2 -4.42 -16.27 2.45
C PRO A 2 -4.96 -14.91 2.00
N ILE A 3 -6.28 -14.76 2.07
CA ILE A 3 -7.00 -13.57 1.61
C ILE A 3 -8.07 -13.22 2.62
N LEU A 4 -8.15 -11.95 3.02
CA LEU A 4 -9.20 -11.45 3.91
C LEU A 4 -9.85 -10.20 3.32
N THR A 5 -11.17 -10.22 3.23
CA THR A 5 -11.98 -9.05 2.83
C THR A 5 -12.65 -8.46 4.06
N ILE A 6 -12.52 -7.16 4.23
CA ILE A 6 -13.07 -6.45 5.38
C ILE A 6 -13.91 -5.24 4.92
N PRO A 7 -14.97 -4.90 5.66
CA PRO A 7 -15.70 -3.67 5.38
C PRO A 7 -14.91 -2.46 5.89
N THR A 8 -14.95 -1.37 5.14
CA THR A 8 -14.49 -0.07 5.59
C THR A 8 -15.54 0.97 5.24
N GLN A 9 -15.42 2.18 5.78
CA GLN A 9 -16.36 3.26 5.44
C GLN A 9 -16.27 3.67 3.96
N PHE A 10 -15.22 3.24 3.24
CA PHE A 10 -15.05 3.50 1.80
C PHE A 10 -15.41 2.28 0.93
N GLY A 11 -15.96 1.23 1.53
CA GLY A 11 -16.32 -0.01 0.85
C GLY A 11 -15.43 -1.19 1.25
N PRO A 12 -15.69 -2.38 0.69
CA PRO A 12 -14.89 -3.57 1.01
C PRO A 12 -13.45 -3.45 0.51
N VAL A 13 -12.51 -3.93 1.33
CA VAL A 13 -11.08 -3.98 1.01
C VAL A 13 -10.61 -5.41 1.20
N THR A 14 -9.85 -5.93 0.25
CA THR A 14 -9.28 -7.28 0.30
C THR A 14 -7.77 -7.19 0.46
N LEU A 15 -7.25 -7.90 1.46
CA LEU A 15 -5.83 -7.99 1.77
C LEU A 15 -5.31 -9.39 1.46
N TRP A 16 -4.12 -9.45 0.88
CA TRP A 16 -3.47 -10.70 0.48
C TRP A 16 -2.17 -10.86 1.24
N GLU A 17 -1.97 -12.04 1.82
CA GLU A 17 -0.74 -12.40 2.52
C GLU A 17 0.02 -13.46 1.74
N ASP A 18 1.34 -13.35 1.70
CA ASP A 18 2.23 -14.39 1.17
C ASP A 18 3.51 -14.40 2.00
N ASP A 19 3.85 -15.57 2.53
CA ASP A 19 5.08 -15.79 3.29
C ASP A 19 5.26 -14.73 4.40
N SER A 20 4.22 -14.57 5.22
CA SER A 20 4.19 -13.67 6.38
C SER A 20 4.35 -12.19 6.06
N ALA A 21 3.99 -11.76 4.87
CA ALA A 21 3.98 -10.35 4.46
C ALA A 21 2.71 -10.02 3.69
N ILE A 22 2.25 -8.78 3.79
CA ILE A 22 1.15 -8.28 2.95
C ILE A 22 1.74 -7.97 1.57
N VAL A 23 1.13 -8.52 0.52
CA VAL A 23 1.63 -8.40 -0.85
C VAL A 23 0.68 -7.66 -1.78
N ARG A 24 -0.59 -7.49 -1.38
CA ARG A 24 -1.58 -6.86 -2.24
C ARG A 24 -2.76 -6.32 -1.43
N LEU A 25 -3.33 -5.21 -1.89
CA LEU A 25 -4.60 -4.67 -1.43
C LEU A 25 -5.47 -4.37 -2.64
N ASP A 26 -6.66 -4.96 -2.68
CA ASP A 26 -7.65 -4.73 -3.72
C ASP A 26 -8.94 -4.19 -3.11
N TRP A 27 -9.77 -3.61 -3.97
CA TRP A 27 -11.14 -3.22 -3.65
C TRP A 27 -12.07 -4.38 -4.00
N ASP A 28 -13.14 -4.56 -3.21
CA ASP A 28 -14.08 -5.66 -3.33
C ASP A 28 -13.42 -7.03 -3.05
N GLY A 29 -14.19 -8.09 -3.20
CA GLY A 29 -13.74 -9.46 -2.96
C GLY A 29 -14.56 -10.18 -1.90
N ASP A 30 -14.17 -11.42 -1.60
CA ASP A 30 -14.90 -12.30 -0.67
C ASP A 30 -13.96 -13.20 0.14
N GLY A 31 -12.74 -12.73 0.45
CA GLY A 31 -11.79 -13.48 1.25
C GLY A 31 -12.24 -13.64 2.70
N THR A 32 -12.00 -14.82 3.27
CA THR A 32 -12.44 -15.16 4.63
C THR A 32 -11.33 -15.72 5.52
N ASP A 33 -10.07 -15.68 5.07
CA ASP A 33 -8.95 -16.16 5.88
C ASP A 33 -8.64 -15.17 7.02
N ASP A 34 -8.25 -15.69 8.16
CA ASP A 34 -8.06 -14.89 9.37
C ASP A 34 -6.69 -15.13 10.04
N THR A 35 -5.64 -15.17 9.24
CA THR A 35 -4.29 -15.28 9.81
C THR A 35 -4.03 -14.08 10.76
N PRO A 36 -3.13 -14.24 11.75
CA PRO A 36 -2.82 -13.14 12.65
C PRO A 36 -2.36 -11.87 11.92
N LEU A 37 -1.58 -12.00 10.84
CA LEU A 37 -1.13 -10.86 10.05
C LEU A 37 -2.31 -10.19 9.33
N LEU A 38 -3.19 -10.95 8.70
CA LEU A 38 -4.36 -10.38 8.00
C LEU A 38 -5.30 -9.68 8.97
N VAL A 39 -5.51 -10.24 10.17
CA VAL A 39 -6.35 -9.61 11.19
C VAL A 39 -5.75 -8.29 11.66
N GLU A 40 -4.43 -8.25 11.91
CA GLU A 40 -3.75 -7.01 12.29
C GLU A 40 -3.76 -5.97 11.17
N ALA A 41 -3.52 -6.41 9.92
CA ALA A 41 -3.58 -5.52 8.76
C ALA A 41 -4.98 -4.93 8.59
N ALA A 42 -6.03 -5.75 8.76
CA ALA A 42 -7.41 -5.31 8.72
C ALA A 42 -7.70 -4.25 9.78
N ARG A 43 -7.23 -4.47 11.02
CA ARG A 43 -7.38 -3.52 12.12
C ARG A 43 -6.76 -2.17 11.75
N GLN A 44 -5.54 -2.19 11.19
CA GLN A 44 -4.84 -0.96 10.82
C GLN A 44 -5.53 -0.24 9.66
N VAL A 45 -5.98 -0.96 8.64
CA VAL A 45 -6.70 -0.34 7.52
C VAL A 45 -8.00 0.31 8.01
N GLN A 46 -8.76 -0.35 8.87
CA GLN A 46 -9.98 0.21 9.42
C GLN A 46 -9.71 1.43 10.31
N ALA A 47 -8.64 1.39 11.12
CA ALA A 47 -8.24 2.52 11.95
C ALA A 47 -7.79 3.71 11.11
N TYR A 48 -7.06 3.46 10.02
CA TYR A 48 -6.66 4.51 9.08
C TYR A 48 -7.89 5.14 8.42
N ALA A 49 -8.83 4.34 7.96
CA ALA A 49 -10.08 4.81 7.36
C ALA A 49 -10.92 5.63 8.36
N ALA A 50 -10.89 5.27 9.64
CA ALA A 50 -11.60 5.99 10.69
C ALA A 50 -10.87 7.26 11.18
N GLY A 51 -9.65 7.51 10.69
CA GLY A 51 -8.86 8.69 11.08
C GLY A 51 -8.12 8.54 12.41
N THR A 52 -8.02 7.33 12.96
CA THR A 52 -7.36 7.07 14.25
C THR A 52 -5.94 6.52 14.11
N LEU A 53 -5.49 6.22 12.89
CA LEU A 53 -4.16 5.75 12.57
C LEU A 53 -3.60 6.58 11.42
N THR A 54 -2.35 7.02 11.51
CA THR A 54 -1.68 7.81 10.46
C THR A 54 -0.58 7.06 9.74
N GLU A 55 -0.04 6.00 10.34
CA GLU A 55 1.04 5.20 9.78
C GLU A 55 0.74 3.73 9.96
N PHE A 56 1.13 2.93 8.96
CA PHE A 56 1.00 1.48 9.02
C PHE A 56 2.29 0.86 9.54
N ASP A 57 2.14 -0.19 10.34
CA ASP A 57 3.25 -1.00 10.85
C ASP A 57 2.98 -2.46 10.48
N LEU A 58 3.31 -2.82 9.24
CA LEU A 58 3.04 -4.13 8.67
C LEU A 58 4.23 -4.59 7.83
N PRO A 59 4.58 -5.88 7.87
CA PRO A 59 5.54 -6.41 6.91
C PRO A 59 4.93 -6.41 5.51
N LEU A 60 5.61 -5.76 4.58
CA LEU A 60 5.17 -5.64 3.19
C LEU A 60 6.20 -6.29 2.28
N ARG A 61 5.72 -6.92 1.19
CA ARG A 61 6.57 -7.37 0.11
C ARG A 61 5.98 -6.91 -1.20
N ILE A 62 6.77 -6.15 -1.98
CA ILE A 62 6.39 -5.66 -3.30
C ILE A 62 6.94 -6.61 -4.34
N LYS A 63 6.05 -7.29 -5.07
CA LYS A 63 6.41 -8.14 -6.20
C LYS A 63 6.52 -7.25 -7.43
N GLY A 64 7.65 -7.30 -8.13
CA GLY A 64 7.88 -6.48 -9.31
C GLY A 64 9.36 -6.21 -9.50
N SER A 65 9.68 -5.20 -10.31
CA SER A 65 11.05 -4.80 -10.58
C SER A 65 11.68 -4.07 -9.39
N ASP A 66 13.00 -3.95 -9.40
CA ASP A 66 13.70 -3.15 -8.39
C ASP A 66 13.25 -1.69 -8.44
N PHE A 67 13.00 -1.16 -9.65
CA PHE A 67 12.49 0.20 -9.81
C PHE A 67 11.10 0.35 -9.16
N GLN A 68 10.21 -0.63 -9.34
CA GLN A 68 8.89 -0.61 -8.69
C GLN A 68 9.02 -0.58 -7.17
N ARG A 69 9.93 -1.39 -6.61
CA ARG A 69 10.21 -1.40 -5.17
C ARG A 69 10.79 -0.07 -4.70
N ASP A 70 11.70 0.52 -5.47
CA ASP A 70 12.31 1.81 -5.13
C ASP A 70 11.25 2.93 -5.10
N VAL A 71 10.34 2.97 -6.07
CA VAL A 71 9.25 3.94 -6.09
C VAL A 71 8.31 3.73 -4.90
N CYS A 72 7.95 2.48 -4.59
CA CYS A 72 7.13 2.18 -3.42
C CYS A 72 7.81 2.61 -2.12
N ALA A 73 9.12 2.43 -1.99
CA ALA A 73 9.86 2.89 -0.82
C ALA A 73 9.82 4.42 -0.68
N GLN A 74 9.95 5.14 -1.78
CA GLN A 74 9.84 6.61 -1.78
C GLN A 74 8.43 7.05 -1.34
N MET A 75 7.38 6.40 -1.86
CA MET A 75 6.01 6.71 -1.45
C MET A 75 5.78 6.42 0.03
N SER A 76 6.29 5.29 0.53
CA SER A 76 6.14 4.92 1.94
C SER A 76 6.84 5.88 2.89
N ALA A 77 7.84 6.62 2.42
CA ALA A 77 8.56 7.61 3.21
C ALA A 77 7.85 8.97 3.30
N ILE A 78 6.75 9.17 2.56
CA ILE A 78 5.99 10.43 2.60
C ILE A 78 5.21 10.50 3.91
N PRO A 79 5.48 11.52 4.78
CA PRO A 79 4.75 11.63 6.05
C PRO A 79 3.25 11.89 5.82
N PHE A 80 2.45 11.46 6.78
CA PHE A 80 1.01 11.75 6.78
C PHE A 80 0.78 13.28 6.74
N GLY A 81 -0.12 13.72 5.87
CA GLY A 81 -0.43 15.13 5.69
C GLY A 81 0.49 15.87 4.74
N GLU A 82 1.53 15.21 4.22
CA GLU A 82 2.44 15.80 3.23
C GLU A 82 2.24 15.15 1.87
N THR A 83 2.68 15.83 0.82
CA THR A 83 2.63 15.33 -0.55
C THR A 83 3.96 15.61 -1.24
N VAL A 84 4.26 14.79 -2.26
CA VAL A 84 5.40 15.03 -3.16
C VAL A 84 4.91 14.91 -4.60
N THR A 85 5.71 15.36 -5.56
CA THR A 85 5.39 15.22 -6.98
C THR A 85 6.11 14.01 -7.58
N TYR A 86 5.65 13.54 -8.74
CA TYR A 86 6.39 12.53 -9.50
C TYR A 86 7.81 13.02 -9.82
N GLY A 87 7.98 14.33 -10.08
CA GLY A 87 9.28 14.93 -10.32
C GLY A 87 10.21 14.84 -9.11
N ASP A 88 9.69 15.00 -7.91
CA ASP A 88 10.48 14.87 -6.68
C ASP A 88 11.03 13.45 -6.53
N ILE A 89 10.19 12.44 -6.75
CA ILE A 89 10.59 11.04 -6.67
C ILE A 89 11.59 10.71 -7.81
N ALA A 90 11.29 11.20 -9.02
CA ALA A 90 12.16 10.99 -10.19
C ALA A 90 13.55 11.53 -9.94
N LYS A 91 13.65 12.72 -9.34
CA LYS A 91 14.95 13.32 -9.01
C LYS A 91 15.71 12.49 -7.98
N ALA A 92 15.01 11.99 -6.95
CA ALA A 92 15.62 11.16 -5.91
C ALA A 92 16.14 9.82 -6.47
N LEU A 93 15.48 9.26 -7.47
CA LEU A 93 15.84 7.97 -8.08
C LEU A 93 16.63 8.12 -9.38
N ASN A 94 16.88 9.33 -9.85
CA ASN A 94 17.55 9.62 -11.13
C ASN A 94 16.82 8.94 -12.30
N GLN A 95 15.51 9.11 -12.36
CA GLN A 95 14.62 8.53 -13.37
C GLN A 95 13.69 9.59 -13.95
N SER A 96 12.93 9.26 -14.99
CA SER A 96 11.95 10.19 -15.54
C SER A 96 10.68 10.25 -14.70
N ALA A 97 10.02 11.41 -14.68
CA ALA A 97 8.73 11.57 -14.00
C ALA A 97 7.66 10.66 -14.60
N GLN A 98 7.70 10.40 -15.91
CA GLN A 98 6.76 9.49 -16.58
C GLN A 98 6.92 8.05 -16.07
N ALA A 99 8.16 7.57 -15.92
CA ALA A 99 8.43 6.23 -15.40
C ALA A 99 7.95 6.11 -13.95
N VAL A 100 8.16 7.14 -13.13
CA VAL A 100 7.68 7.19 -11.75
C VAL A 100 6.15 7.17 -11.71
N GLY A 101 5.47 7.94 -12.55
CA GLY A 101 4.02 7.96 -12.64
C GLY A 101 3.46 6.58 -12.99
N SER A 102 4.07 5.88 -13.94
CA SER A 102 3.68 4.51 -14.31
C SER A 102 3.87 3.55 -13.15
N ALA A 103 4.97 3.64 -12.41
CA ALA A 103 5.24 2.79 -11.26
C ALA A 103 4.26 3.07 -10.10
N CYS A 104 3.91 4.33 -9.86
CA CYS A 104 2.88 4.69 -8.87
C CYS A 104 1.52 4.09 -9.23
N GLY A 105 1.16 4.10 -10.52
CA GLY A 105 -0.08 3.48 -11.00
C GLY A 105 -0.07 1.96 -10.86
N GLY A 106 1.11 1.33 -10.83
CA GLY A 106 1.28 -0.11 -10.63
C GLY A 106 1.45 -0.52 -9.16
N ASN A 107 1.23 0.38 -8.20
CA ASN A 107 1.35 0.09 -6.78
C ASN A 107 0.43 -1.09 -6.39
N PRO A 108 0.99 -2.23 -5.92
CA PRO A 108 0.17 -3.39 -5.58
C PRO A 108 -0.54 -3.29 -4.23
N ILE A 109 -0.15 -2.34 -3.38
CA ILE A 109 -0.67 -2.20 -2.02
C ILE A 109 -1.11 -0.75 -1.77
N PRO A 110 -2.10 -0.24 -2.55
CA PRO A 110 -2.56 1.14 -2.36
C PRO A 110 -3.11 1.33 -0.93
N VAL A 111 -3.22 2.55 -0.49
CA VAL A 111 -3.58 2.97 0.87
C VAL A 111 -2.43 2.73 1.86
N ILE A 112 -1.95 1.50 2.01
CA ILE A 112 -0.82 1.17 2.89
C ILE A 112 0.46 1.81 2.34
N ILE A 113 0.72 1.65 1.04
CA ILE A 113 1.76 2.40 0.34
C ILE A 113 1.07 3.62 -0.25
N PRO A 114 1.36 4.84 0.23
CA PRO A 114 0.47 6.00 0.01
C PRO A 114 0.66 6.66 -1.36
N CYS A 115 0.25 6.01 -2.45
CA CYS A 115 0.26 6.63 -3.77
C CYS A 115 -0.66 7.85 -3.85
N HIS A 116 -1.61 7.99 -2.94
CA HIS A 116 -2.48 9.16 -2.83
C HIS A 116 -1.76 10.43 -2.30
N ARG A 117 -0.49 10.30 -1.89
CA ARG A 117 0.32 11.45 -1.44
C ARG A 117 1.27 11.97 -2.54
N VAL A 118 1.11 11.47 -3.76
CA VAL A 118 1.94 11.88 -4.90
C VAL A 118 1.19 12.77 -5.87
#